data_ba92a36f074a17061c779ce536728257
#
_entry.id   ba92a36f074a17061c779ce536728257
#
_cell.length_a   1.000
_cell.length_b   1.000
_cell.length_c   1.000
_cell.angle_alpha   90.00
_cell.angle_beta   90.00
_cell.angle_gamma   90.00
#
_symmetry.space_group_name_H-M   'P 1'
#
loop_
_entity.id
_entity.type
_entity.pdbx_description
1 polymer ?
#
loop_
_entity_poly.entity_id
_entity_poly.type
_entity_poly.pdbx_seq_one_letter_code
_entity_poly.pdbx_strand_id
1 'polypeptide(L)'
;MSVCIVIPVYNSPYVNEVLDDVLSYGHKVILVDDGSDQEVQTDASDVELMRHDVNMGKGEAILSGAKRAKELGFDAILTFDADKQHISSQISKLIAAYKEGSIVIGNRDFTSENVPESSKFGRKFSNFWVFLETFKSLGDTQSGFRIYPLSILDLNARNRRFDFEIEVLALHSYRKGEIIDVEVECYYPPQEERISHFDKLYDNVRLTKAHTKLMLQRYILLRGWLWQ
;
A
#
# COMPACT_ATOMS: atom_id res chain seq x y z
N MET A 1 16.37 8.89 -10.68
CA MET A 1 15.06 8.47 -10.15
C MET A 1 15.08 8.63 -8.63
N SER A 2 14.17 9.41 -8.10
CA SER A 2 14.04 9.71 -6.67
C SER A 2 12.75 9.11 -6.11
N VAL A 3 12.86 8.37 -5.00
CA VAL A 3 11.73 7.74 -4.31
C VAL A 3 11.62 8.35 -2.92
N CYS A 4 10.42 8.80 -2.54
CA CYS A 4 10.10 9.26 -1.20
C CYS A 4 9.34 8.16 -0.45
N ILE A 5 9.61 7.99 0.83
CA ILE A 5 8.85 7.04 1.65
C ILE A 5 7.63 7.74 2.22
N VAL A 6 6.46 7.14 2.03
CA VAL A 6 5.19 7.61 2.63
C VAL A 6 4.78 6.63 3.72
N ILE A 7 4.65 7.12 4.94
CA ILE A 7 4.21 6.37 6.11
C ILE A 7 2.83 6.85 6.53
N PRO A 8 1.73 6.16 6.15
CA PRO A 8 0.40 6.46 6.65
C PRO A 8 0.28 5.97 8.10
N VAL A 9 -0.19 6.84 8.99
CA VAL A 9 -0.33 6.53 10.42
C VAL A 9 -1.74 6.84 10.90
N TYR A 10 -2.30 5.93 11.67
CA TYR A 10 -3.51 6.15 12.47
C TYR A 10 -3.41 5.36 13.77
N ASN A 11 -3.32 6.07 14.91
CA ASN A 11 -3.25 5.47 16.24
C ASN A 11 -2.21 4.35 16.39
N SER A 12 -1.03 4.48 15.74
CA SER A 12 0.05 3.50 15.88
C SER A 12 0.97 3.88 17.04
N PRO A 13 1.19 3.00 18.02
CA PRO A 13 2.16 3.22 19.09
C PRO A 13 3.60 3.04 18.61
N TYR A 14 3.81 2.49 17.40
CA TYR A 14 5.14 2.16 16.89
C TYR A 14 5.70 3.21 15.90
N VAL A 15 4.99 4.33 15.71
CA VAL A 15 5.34 5.31 14.68
C VAL A 15 6.77 5.82 14.81
N ASN A 16 7.22 6.15 16.03
CA ASN A 16 8.57 6.67 16.25
C ASN A 16 9.65 5.62 15.98
N GLU A 17 9.45 4.38 16.43
CA GLU A 17 10.40 3.29 16.18
C GLU A 17 10.52 2.98 14.67
N VAL A 18 9.39 2.94 13.95
CA VAL A 18 9.37 2.73 12.51
C VAL A 18 10.04 3.90 11.78
N LEU A 19 9.79 5.12 12.23
CA LEU A 19 10.37 6.32 11.64
C LEU A 19 11.89 6.33 11.79
N ASP A 20 12.40 6.07 13.02
CA ASP A 20 13.84 6.01 13.30
C ASP A 20 14.52 4.93 12.44
N ASP A 21 13.90 3.75 12.32
CA ASP A 21 14.42 2.64 11.51
C ASP A 21 14.50 3.05 10.02
N VAL A 22 13.44 3.60 9.45
CA VAL A 22 13.41 4.04 8.04
C VAL A 22 14.41 5.17 7.78
N LEU A 23 14.50 6.15 8.68
CA LEU A 23 15.45 7.27 8.55
C LEU A 23 16.91 6.83 8.60
N SER A 24 17.21 5.73 9.32
CA SER A 24 18.57 5.19 9.40
C SER A 24 19.14 4.78 8.04
N TYR A 25 18.28 4.57 7.04
CA TYR A 25 18.65 4.26 5.66
C TYR A 25 18.78 5.50 4.75
N GLY A 26 18.64 6.71 5.30
CA GLY A 26 18.87 7.97 4.59
C GLY A 26 17.79 8.36 3.58
N HIS A 27 16.57 7.88 3.78
CA HIS A 27 15.43 8.20 2.92
C HIS A 27 14.67 9.44 3.43
N LYS A 28 14.17 10.24 2.51
CA LYS A 28 13.19 11.30 2.83
C LYS A 28 11.83 10.66 3.12
N VAL A 29 11.22 11.06 4.21
CA VAL A 29 9.94 10.52 4.67
C VAL A 29 8.85 11.59 4.62
N ILE A 30 7.69 11.22 4.12
CA ILE A 30 6.44 11.95 4.31
C ILE A 30 5.58 11.11 5.26
N LEU A 31 5.43 11.59 6.47
CA LEU A 31 4.60 10.97 7.50
C LEU A 31 3.21 11.59 7.43
N VAL A 32 2.18 10.78 7.17
CA VAL A 32 0.80 11.26 7.07
C VAL A 32 -0.01 10.71 8.24
N ASP A 33 -0.24 11.55 9.23
CA ASP A 33 -1.13 11.26 10.37
C ASP A 33 -2.58 11.42 9.93
N ASP A 34 -3.28 10.31 9.77
CA ASP A 34 -4.67 10.25 9.29
C ASP A 34 -5.68 10.49 10.42
N GLY A 35 -5.48 11.56 11.20
CA GLY A 35 -6.38 12.01 12.25
C GLY A 35 -6.31 11.12 13.50
N SER A 36 -5.11 10.75 13.95
CA SER A 36 -4.91 10.01 15.20
C SER A 36 -5.44 10.80 16.41
N ASP A 37 -5.90 10.09 17.44
CA ASP A 37 -6.41 10.68 18.68
C ASP A 37 -5.33 11.52 19.40
N GLN A 38 -4.09 11.05 19.33
CA GLN A 38 -2.92 11.81 19.76
C GLN A 38 -2.12 12.19 18.52
N GLU A 39 -1.83 13.48 18.37
CA GLU A 39 -1.04 14.00 17.29
C GLU A 39 0.36 13.42 17.28
N VAL A 40 0.78 12.93 16.12
CA VAL A 40 2.15 12.46 15.93
C VAL A 40 3.08 13.67 15.93
N GLN A 41 4.18 13.59 16.67
CA GLN A 41 5.19 14.63 16.74
C GLN A 41 6.54 14.06 16.33
N THR A 42 7.32 14.82 15.58
CA THR A 42 8.70 14.49 15.21
C THR A 42 9.50 15.76 14.98
N ASP A 43 10.73 15.77 15.45
CA ASP A 43 11.69 16.86 15.23
C ASP A 43 12.72 16.50 14.13
N ALA A 44 12.55 15.37 13.46
CA ALA A 44 13.50 14.91 12.46
C ALA A 44 13.42 15.76 11.19
N SER A 45 14.55 16.37 10.79
CA SER A 45 14.64 17.28 9.64
C SER A 45 14.32 16.63 8.29
N ASP A 46 14.45 15.32 8.19
CA ASP A 46 14.20 14.55 6.98
C ASP A 46 12.76 14.00 6.89
N VAL A 47 11.89 14.48 7.78
CA VAL A 47 10.47 14.12 7.82
C VAL A 47 9.62 15.33 7.47
N GLU A 48 8.76 15.15 6.50
CA GLU A 48 7.64 16.05 6.20
C GLU A 48 6.40 15.49 6.90
N LEU A 49 5.94 16.15 7.95
CA LEU A 49 4.74 15.73 8.68
C LEU A 49 3.50 16.41 8.09
N MET A 50 2.51 15.59 7.74
CA MET A 50 1.17 16.02 7.33
C MET A 50 0.15 15.43 8.29
N ARG A 51 -0.96 16.16 8.54
CA ARG A 51 -2.06 15.67 9.37
C ARG A 51 -3.40 15.94 8.71
N HIS A 52 -4.28 14.94 8.76
CA HIS A 52 -5.70 15.09 8.44
C HIS A 52 -6.50 15.47 9.71
N ASP A 53 -7.52 16.28 9.56
CA ASP A 53 -8.40 16.67 10.69
C ASP A 53 -9.18 15.48 11.25
N VAL A 54 -9.48 14.50 10.41
CA VAL A 54 -10.22 13.28 10.75
C VAL A 54 -9.66 12.07 9.98
N ASN A 55 -9.95 10.86 10.45
CA ASN A 55 -9.56 9.64 9.74
C ASN A 55 -10.27 9.54 8.38
N MET A 56 -9.53 9.77 7.32
CA MET A 56 -9.98 9.69 5.93
C MET A 56 -9.71 8.32 5.31
N GLY A 57 -8.86 7.52 5.93
CA GLY A 57 -8.47 6.17 5.54
C GLY A 57 -7.11 6.08 4.87
N LYS A 58 -6.48 4.91 5.00
CA LYS A 58 -5.12 4.63 4.52
C LYS A 58 -4.88 5.08 3.06
N GLY A 59 -5.85 4.81 2.18
CA GLY A 59 -5.75 5.19 0.77
C GLY A 59 -5.69 6.70 0.56
N GLU A 60 -6.45 7.50 1.34
CA GLU A 60 -6.36 8.96 1.25
C GLU A 60 -5.02 9.47 1.82
N ALA A 61 -4.54 8.88 2.91
CA ALA A 61 -3.22 9.22 3.46
C ALA A 61 -2.10 8.94 2.43
N ILE A 62 -2.16 7.81 1.72
CA ILE A 62 -1.23 7.51 0.62
C ILE A 62 -1.32 8.56 -0.50
N LEU A 63 -2.53 8.94 -0.90
CA LEU A 63 -2.73 9.95 -1.95
C LEU A 63 -2.24 11.33 -1.52
N SER A 64 -2.47 11.73 -0.27
CA SER A 64 -1.95 12.98 0.29
C SER A 64 -0.42 12.99 0.28
N GLY A 65 0.21 11.91 0.73
CA GLY A 65 1.65 11.73 0.64
C GLY A 65 2.19 11.75 -0.79
N ALA A 66 1.48 11.11 -1.74
CA ALA A 66 1.87 11.11 -3.15
C ALA A 66 1.78 12.51 -3.79
N LYS A 67 0.75 13.29 -3.47
CA LYS A 67 0.63 14.69 -3.91
C LYS A 67 1.79 15.51 -3.37
N ARG A 68 2.11 15.37 -2.09
CA ARG A 68 3.21 16.08 -1.47
C ARG A 68 4.57 15.67 -2.04
N ALA A 69 4.79 14.38 -2.27
CA ALA A 69 6.00 13.89 -2.94
C ALA A 69 6.18 14.50 -4.35
N LYS A 70 5.08 14.64 -5.10
CA LYS A 70 5.07 15.29 -6.41
C LYS A 70 5.47 16.76 -6.33
N GLU A 71 4.95 17.49 -5.34
CA GLU A 71 5.32 18.90 -5.08
C GLU A 71 6.80 19.07 -4.73
N LEU A 72 7.35 18.07 -4.01
CA LEU A 72 8.77 18.04 -3.64
C LEU A 72 9.70 17.55 -4.77
N GLY A 73 9.16 17.18 -5.93
CA GLY A 73 9.91 16.79 -7.12
C GLY A 73 10.40 15.33 -7.13
N PHE A 74 9.76 14.44 -6.36
CA PHE A 74 10.04 13.00 -6.43
C PHE A 74 9.39 12.36 -7.68
N ASP A 75 9.92 11.22 -8.10
CA ASP A 75 9.41 10.46 -9.25
C ASP A 75 8.37 9.40 -8.85
N ALA A 76 8.53 8.85 -7.63
CA ALA A 76 7.69 7.79 -7.08
C ALA A 76 7.63 7.86 -5.55
N ILE A 77 6.65 7.15 -4.98
CA ILE A 77 6.56 6.94 -3.54
C ILE A 77 6.72 5.45 -3.22
N LEU A 78 7.31 5.16 -2.06
CA LEU A 78 7.28 3.85 -1.43
C LEU A 78 6.42 3.93 -0.17
N THR A 79 5.36 3.12 -0.09
CA THR A 79 4.52 3.06 1.10
C THR A 79 5.10 2.09 2.12
N PHE A 80 5.12 2.48 3.39
CA PHE A 80 5.65 1.71 4.51
C PHE A 80 4.70 1.81 5.70
N ASP A 81 4.16 0.68 6.17
CA ASP A 81 3.17 0.68 7.25
C ASP A 81 3.84 0.89 8.62
N ALA A 82 3.17 1.61 9.52
CA ALA A 82 3.65 1.92 10.86
C ALA A 82 3.29 0.83 11.90
N ASP A 83 3.31 -0.46 11.52
CA ASP A 83 2.94 -1.60 12.35
C ASP A 83 4.10 -2.56 12.66
N LYS A 84 5.33 -2.18 12.28
CA LYS A 84 6.57 -2.95 12.44
C LYS A 84 6.61 -4.28 11.66
N GLN A 85 5.67 -4.55 10.76
CA GLN A 85 5.73 -5.76 9.94
C GLN A 85 6.72 -5.66 8.78
N HIS A 86 6.92 -4.46 8.25
CA HIS A 86 7.90 -4.23 7.19
C HIS A 86 9.30 -4.05 7.75
N ILE A 87 10.27 -4.62 7.06
CA ILE A 87 11.69 -4.54 7.41
C ILE A 87 12.35 -3.50 6.49
N SER A 88 12.87 -2.42 7.06
CA SER A 88 13.41 -1.27 6.31
C SER A 88 14.60 -1.64 5.43
N SER A 89 15.43 -2.63 5.79
CA SER A 89 16.50 -3.14 4.92
C SER A 89 15.99 -3.69 3.57
N GLN A 90 14.70 -4.06 3.47
CA GLN A 90 14.09 -4.54 2.24
C GLN A 90 13.69 -3.41 1.27
N ILE A 91 13.71 -2.14 1.70
CA ILE A 91 13.40 -0.97 0.87
C ILE A 91 14.27 -0.96 -0.39
N SER A 92 15.56 -1.24 -0.24
CA SER A 92 16.51 -1.26 -1.36
C SER A 92 16.15 -2.29 -2.44
N LYS A 93 15.57 -3.44 -2.06
CA LYS A 93 15.11 -4.45 -3.02
C LYS A 93 13.97 -3.94 -3.91
N LEU A 94 12.99 -3.24 -3.30
CA LEU A 94 11.88 -2.68 -4.06
C LEU A 94 12.38 -1.56 -5.00
N ILE A 95 13.25 -0.68 -4.49
CA ILE A 95 13.83 0.40 -5.30
C ILE A 95 14.63 -0.16 -6.48
N ALA A 96 15.41 -1.20 -6.27
CA ALA A 96 16.20 -1.85 -7.34
C ALA A 96 15.32 -2.52 -8.41
N ALA A 97 14.13 -3.00 -8.05
CA ALA A 97 13.19 -3.63 -8.98
C ALA A 97 12.29 -2.62 -9.71
N TYR A 98 12.20 -1.39 -9.21
CA TYR A 98 11.31 -0.39 -9.78
C TYR A 98 11.74 0.02 -11.20
N LYS A 99 10.77 0.03 -12.10
CA LYS A 99 10.88 0.61 -13.43
C LYS A 99 9.93 1.80 -13.54
N GLU A 100 10.33 2.80 -14.29
CA GLU A 100 9.51 3.99 -14.48
C GLU A 100 8.07 3.63 -14.89
N GLY A 101 7.12 4.16 -14.16
CA GLY A 101 5.69 3.89 -14.39
C GLY A 101 5.17 2.54 -13.88
N SER A 102 6.02 1.66 -13.32
CA SER A 102 5.56 0.39 -12.75
C SER A 102 5.03 0.54 -11.32
N ILE A 103 4.20 -0.41 -10.87
CA ILE A 103 3.94 -0.64 -9.45
C ILE A 103 4.81 -1.81 -9.00
N VAL A 104 5.54 -1.66 -7.90
CA VAL A 104 6.29 -2.75 -7.28
C VAL A 104 5.61 -3.15 -5.98
N ILE A 105 5.40 -4.45 -5.78
CA ILE A 105 4.76 -5.02 -4.59
C ILE A 105 5.78 -5.85 -3.84
N GLY A 106 5.97 -5.58 -2.56
CA GLY A 106 6.70 -6.45 -1.65
C GLY A 106 5.86 -7.68 -1.31
N ASN A 107 6.17 -8.81 -1.92
CA ASN A 107 5.53 -10.09 -1.67
C ASN A 107 6.09 -10.69 -0.39
N ARG A 108 5.33 -10.59 0.70
CA ARG A 108 5.77 -11.01 2.05
C ARG A 108 5.93 -12.51 2.14
N ASP A 109 6.98 -12.94 2.84
CA ASP A 109 7.15 -14.35 3.20
C ASP A 109 6.16 -14.75 4.31
N PHE A 110 5.29 -15.73 4.02
CA PHE A 110 4.29 -16.27 4.94
C PHE A 110 4.70 -17.65 5.50
N THR A 111 5.98 -17.97 5.50
CA THR A 111 6.48 -19.25 6.04
C THR A 111 6.61 -19.25 7.55
N SER A 112 6.67 -18.08 8.20
CA SER A 112 6.73 -17.95 9.64
C SER A 112 5.52 -18.61 10.32
N GLU A 113 5.77 -19.35 11.41
CA GLU A 113 4.74 -19.98 12.24
C GLU A 113 3.78 -18.97 12.87
N ASN A 114 4.23 -17.73 13.08
CA ASN A 114 3.43 -16.66 13.61
C ASN A 114 2.38 -16.10 12.63
N VAL A 115 2.42 -16.47 11.34
CA VAL A 115 1.46 -15.96 10.36
C VAL A 115 0.06 -16.57 10.61
N PRO A 116 -0.98 -15.75 10.89
CA PRO A 116 -2.32 -16.27 11.10
C PRO A 116 -2.87 -17.00 9.88
N GLU A 117 -3.57 -18.10 10.08
CA GLU A 117 -4.24 -18.82 8.98
C GLU A 117 -5.28 -17.94 8.26
N SER A 118 -5.95 -17.04 9.01
CA SER A 118 -6.86 -16.05 8.42
C SER A 118 -6.16 -15.10 7.43
N SER A 119 -4.91 -14.72 7.70
CA SER A 119 -4.09 -13.88 6.81
C SER A 119 -3.66 -14.65 5.56
N LYS A 120 -3.29 -15.93 5.72
CA LYS A 120 -2.98 -16.82 4.59
C LYS A 120 -4.19 -17.01 3.67
N PHE A 121 -5.38 -17.22 4.26
CA PHE A 121 -6.63 -17.33 3.51
C PHE A 121 -6.97 -16.01 2.81
N GLY A 122 -6.94 -14.89 3.54
CA GLY A 122 -7.25 -13.56 2.99
C GLY A 122 -6.37 -13.21 1.78
N ARG A 123 -5.04 -13.50 1.88
CA ARG A 123 -4.10 -13.33 0.77
C ARG A 123 -4.49 -14.15 -0.45
N LYS A 124 -4.76 -15.46 -0.28
CA LYS A 124 -5.16 -16.34 -1.39
C LYS A 124 -6.46 -15.86 -2.04
N PHE A 125 -7.42 -15.44 -1.22
CA PHE A 125 -8.70 -14.91 -1.69
C PHE A 125 -8.50 -13.62 -2.49
N SER A 126 -7.76 -12.66 -1.96
CA SER A 126 -7.48 -11.40 -2.65
C SER A 126 -6.68 -11.61 -3.96
N ASN A 127 -5.65 -12.46 -3.93
CA ASN A 127 -4.85 -12.79 -5.12
C ASN A 127 -5.72 -13.40 -6.23
N PHE A 128 -6.66 -14.29 -5.88
CA PHE A 128 -7.60 -14.88 -6.83
C PHE A 128 -8.48 -13.82 -7.50
N TRP A 129 -9.06 -12.91 -6.72
CA TRP A 129 -9.88 -11.84 -7.28
C TRP A 129 -9.09 -10.87 -8.15
N VAL A 130 -7.91 -10.45 -7.69
CA VAL A 130 -7.03 -9.58 -8.49
C VAL A 130 -6.58 -10.28 -9.78
N PHE A 131 -6.34 -11.60 -9.75
CA PHE A 131 -6.08 -12.35 -10.97
C PHE A 131 -7.25 -12.27 -11.96
N LEU A 132 -8.49 -12.46 -11.53
CA LEU A 132 -9.67 -12.32 -12.40
C LEU A 132 -9.83 -10.90 -12.96
N GLU A 133 -9.46 -9.89 -12.19
CA GLU A 133 -9.55 -8.48 -12.58
C GLU A 133 -8.47 -8.06 -13.57
N THR A 134 -7.25 -8.57 -13.38
CA THR A 134 -6.05 -8.08 -14.07
C THR A 134 -5.42 -9.07 -15.04
N PHE A 135 -5.75 -10.37 -14.91
CA PHE A 135 -5.06 -11.50 -15.53
C PHE A 135 -3.56 -11.59 -15.17
N LYS A 136 -3.16 -10.96 -14.05
CA LYS A 136 -1.80 -11.04 -13.51
C LYS A 136 -1.77 -11.91 -12.27
N SER A 137 -0.88 -12.89 -12.24
CA SER A 137 -0.62 -13.69 -11.04
C SER A 137 0.34 -12.92 -10.16
N LEU A 138 -0.14 -12.50 -8.97
CA LEU A 138 0.62 -11.73 -7.99
C LEU A 138 0.70 -12.53 -6.68
N GLY A 139 1.84 -12.42 -6.01
CA GLY A 139 2.11 -13.19 -4.79
C GLY A 139 1.40 -12.65 -3.55
N ASP A 140 1.31 -11.32 -3.40
CA ASP A 140 0.69 -10.69 -2.23
C ASP A 140 0.00 -9.37 -2.56
N THR A 141 -1.26 -9.45 -2.98
CA THR A 141 -2.07 -8.28 -3.32
C THR A 141 -2.59 -7.50 -2.12
N GLN A 142 -2.30 -7.95 -0.89
CA GLN A 142 -2.66 -7.27 0.35
C GLN A 142 -1.47 -6.61 1.04
N SER A 143 -0.26 -6.74 0.49
CA SER A 143 0.90 -6.05 1.04
C SER A 143 0.76 -4.54 0.89
N GLY A 144 1.00 -3.79 1.97
CA GLY A 144 1.11 -2.32 1.96
C GLY A 144 2.52 -1.82 1.61
N PHE A 145 3.50 -2.72 1.50
CA PHE A 145 4.87 -2.40 1.15
C PHE A 145 5.05 -2.34 -0.37
N ARG A 146 4.90 -1.15 -0.93
CA ARG A 146 4.82 -0.96 -2.39
C ARG A 146 5.55 0.27 -2.85
N ILE A 147 6.02 0.25 -4.10
CA ILE A 147 6.36 1.47 -4.82
C ILE A 147 5.22 1.78 -5.78
N TYR A 148 4.78 3.03 -5.75
CA TYR A 148 3.81 3.58 -6.67
C TYR A 148 4.43 4.70 -7.51
N PRO A 149 4.28 4.68 -8.84
CA PRO A 149 4.59 5.84 -9.66
C PRO A 149 3.60 6.97 -9.34
N LEU A 150 4.00 8.22 -9.43
CA LEU A 150 3.11 9.34 -9.12
C LEU A 150 1.92 9.45 -10.08
N SER A 151 1.95 8.75 -11.21
CA SER A 151 0.80 8.61 -12.11
C SER A 151 -0.41 7.90 -11.49
N ILE A 152 -0.28 7.28 -10.29
CA ILE A 152 -1.44 6.78 -9.54
C ILE A 152 -2.45 7.89 -9.22
N LEU A 153 -1.98 9.14 -9.10
CA LEU A 153 -2.86 10.31 -8.88
C LEU A 153 -3.85 10.52 -10.03
N ASP A 154 -3.49 10.06 -11.24
CA ASP A 154 -4.32 10.19 -12.45
C ASP A 154 -5.28 9.01 -12.67
N LEU A 155 -5.22 7.98 -11.81
CA LEU A 155 -6.08 6.79 -11.94
C LEU A 155 -7.54 7.04 -11.56
N ASN A 156 -7.83 8.14 -10.87
CA ASN A 156 -9.16 8.48 -10.34
C ASN A 156 -9.73 7.35 -9.45
N ALA A 157 -8.87 6.71 -8.65
CA ALA A 157 -9.30 5.75 -7.65
C ALA A 157 -10.31 6.40 -6.69
N ARG A 158 -11.36 5.68 -6.34
CA ARG A 158 -12.47 6.20 -5.51
C ARG A 158 -12.45 5.68 -4.08
N ASN A 159 -11.86 4.52 -3.89
CA ASN A 159 -11.73 3.93 -2.56
C ASN A 159 -10.64 4.65 -1.77
N ARG A 160 -10.82 4.74 -0.45
CA ARG A 160 -9.93 5.55 0.41
C ARG A 160 -9.38 4.78 1.62
N ARG A 161 -9.81 3.52 1.81
CA ARG A 161 -9.35 2.66 2.90
C ARG A 161 -8.49 1.51 2.36
N PHE A 162 -8.56 0.32 2.94
CA PHE A 162 -7.81 -0.88 2.49
C PHE A 162 -8.18 -1.34 1.07
N ASP A 163 -9.37 -1.02 0.62
CA ASP A 163 -9.85 -1.28 -0.73
C ASP A 163 -9.16 -0.42 -1.83
N PHE A 164 -8.49 0.66 -1.45
CA PHE A 164 -7.70 1.52 -2.34
C PHE A 164 -6.56 0.75 -3.02
N GLU A 165 -5.82 -0.05 -2.26
CA GLU A 165 -4.64 -0.77 -2.75
C GLU A 165 -4.99 -1.76 -3.86
N ILE A 166 -6.17 -2.38 -3.78
CA ILE A 166 -6.70 -3.29 -4.81
C ILE A 166 -7.19 -2.50 -6.02
N GLU A 167 -7.95 -1.41 -5.78
CA GLU A 167 -8.47 -0.58 -6.88
C GLU A 167 -7.34 -0.02 -7.74
N VAL A 168 -6.27 0.47 -7.11
CA VAL A 168 -5.11 1.02 -7.82
C VAL A 168 -4.43 -0.05 -8.67
N LEU A 169 -4.25 -1.27 -8.18
CA LEU A 169 -3.67 -2.37 -8.95
C LEU A 169 -4.51 -2.68 -10.19
N ALA A 170 -5.84 -2.79 -10.02
CA ALA A 170 -6.75 -3.07 -11.13
C ALA A 170 -6.74 -1.94 -12.17
N LEU A 171 -6.91 -0.68 -11.74
CA LEU A 171 -6.92 0.47 -12.63
C LEU A 171 -5.60 0.66 -13.37
N HIS A 172 -4.46 0.45 -12.69
CA HIS A 172 -3.14 0.49 -13.29
C HIS A 172 -2.98 -0.60 -14.36
N SER A 173 -3.43 -1.82 -14.06
CA SER A 173 -3.43 -2.93 -15.01
C SER A 173 -4.33 -2.65 -16.22
N TYR A 174 -5.50 -2.02 -16.04
CA TYR A 174 -6.39 -1.66 -17.15
C TYR A 174 -5.76 -0.66 -18.11
N ARG A 175 -4.84 0.16 -17.63
CA ARG A 175 -4.01 1.06 -18.45
C ARG A 175 -2.74 0.40 -18.98
N LYS A 176 -2.66 -0.93 -18.93
CA LYS A 176 -1.50 -1.74 -19.34
C LYS A 176 -0.22 -1.44 -18.54
N GLY A 177 -0.36 -0.91 -17.32
CA GLY A 177 0.73 -0.68 -16.41
C GLY A 177 1.43 -1.97 -15.99
N GLU A 178 2.76 -1.93 -15.84
CA GLU A 178 3.54 -3.05 -15.33
C GLU A 178 3.37 -3.16 -13.81
N ILE A 179 3.21 -4.39 -13.31
CA ILE A 179 3.21 -4.69 -11.88
C ILE A 179 4.28 -5.74 -11.65
N ILE A 180 5.18 -5.47 -10.72
CA ILE A 180 6.36 -6.28 -10.41
C ILE A 180 6.22 -6.81 -8.99
N ASP A 181 6.32 -8.13 -8.81
CA ASP A 181 6.39 -8.78 -7.50
C ASP A 181 7.84 -8.93 -7.07
N VAL A 182 8.13 -8.57 -5.81
CA VAL A 182 9.46 -8.71 -5.21
C VAL A 182 9.32 -9.45 -3.88
N GLU A 183 9.95 -10.59 -3.74
CA GLU A 183 9.96 -11.31 -2.46
C GLU A 183 10.70 -10.51 -1.40
N VAL A 184 10.02 -10.28 -0.27
CA VAL A 184 10.55 -9.54 0.87
C VAL A 184 10.35 -10.31 2.17
N GLU A 185 11.31 -10.18 3.05
CA GLU A 185 11.16 -10.60 4.42
C GLU A 185 10.18 -9.69 5.15
N CYS A 186 9.44 -10.24 6.08
CA CYS A 186 8.54 -9.48 6.95
C CYS A 186 8.58 -10.04 8.38
N TYR A 187 8.34 -9.18 9.32
CA TYR A 187 8.23 -9.56 10.72
C TYR A 187 6.76 -9.76 11.09
N TYR A 188 6.46 -10.91 11.68
CA TYR A 188 5.16 -11.17 12.27
C TYR A 188 5.32 -11.23 13.78
N PRO A 189 4.90 -10.18 14.50
CA PRO A 189 4.96 -10.18 15.97
C PRO A 189 4.05 -11.27 16.55
N PRO A 190 4.29 -11.71 17.79
CA PRO A 190 3.36 -12.55 18.53
C PRO A 190 1.96 -11.94 18.57
N GLN A 191 0.94 -12.79 18.76
CA GLN A 191 -0.46 -12.35 18.64
C GLN A 191 -0.82 -11.19 19.58
N GLU A 192 -0.20 -11.14 20.75
CA GLU A 192 -0.44 -10.14 21.80
C GLU A 192 0.08 -8.74 21.41
N GLU A 193 1.08 -8.67 20.53
CA GLU A 193 1.72 -7.42 20.09
C GLU A 193 1.15 -6.88 18.77
N ARG A 194 0.20 -7.60 18.16
CA ARG A 194 -0.33 -7.19 16.86
C ARG A 194 -1.36 -6.09 16.99
N ILE A 195 -1.15 -5.05 16.23
CA ILE A 195 -2.12 -3.98 16.05
C ILE A 195 -2.68 -4.10 14.63
N SER A 196 -3.98 -4.17 14.54
CA SER A 196 -4.68 -4.17 13.25
C SER A 196 -5.91 -3.29 13.36
N HIS A 197 -5.98 -2.29 12.51
CA HIS A 197 -7.16 -1.44 12.35
C HIS A 197 -8.14 -2.01 11.30
N PHE A 198 -7.89 -3.24 10.84
CA PHE A 198 -8.76 -3.95 9.90
C PHE A 198 -9.97 -4.55 10.63
N ASP A 199 -11.16 -3.98 10.38
CA ASP A 199 -12.43 -4.57 10.83
C ASP A 199 -12.81 -5.73 9.92
N LYS A 200 -12.75 -6.97 10.48
CA LYS A 200 -12.95 -8.20 9.71
C LYS A 200 -14.29 -8.25 8.97
N LEU A 201 -15.38 -7.74 9.55
CA LEU A 201 -16.68 -7.77 8.90
C LEU A 201 -16.83 -6.61 7.92
N TYR A 202 -16.60 -5.38 8.39
CA TYR A 202 -16.82 -4.18 7.62
C TYR A 202 -15.88 -4.07 6.41
N ASP A 203 -14.57 -4.29 6.63
CA ASP A 203 -13.58 -4.18 5.56
C ASP A 203 -13.69 -5.33 4.55
N ASN A 204 -14.03 -6.56 4.97
CA ASN A 204 -14.29 -7.64 4.03
C ASN A 204 -15.51 -7.37 3.14
N VAL A 205 -16.58 -6.77 3.67
CA VAL A 205 -17.73 -6.36 2.85
C VAL A 205 -17.31 -5.28 1.85
N ARG A 206 -16.48 -4.31 2.27
CA ARG A 206 -15.94 -3.28 1.36
C ARG A 206 -15.07 -3.87 0.27
N LEU A 207 -14.14 -4.74 0.62
CA LEU A 207 -13.26 -5.44 -0.32
C LEU A 207 -14.09 -6.26 -1.33
N THR A 208 -15.09 -7.00 -0.87
CA THR A 208 -15.97 -7.76 -1.77
C THR A 208 -16.72 -6.86 -2.74
N LYS A 209 -17.25 -5.71 -2.26
CA LYS A 209 -17.89 -4.72 -3.14
C LYS A 209 -16.91 -4.13 -4.15
N ALA A 210 -15.68 -3.81 -3.72
CA ALA A 210 -14.64 -3.29 -4.59
C ALA A 210 -14.29 -4.30 -5.70
N HIS A 211 -14.01 -5.55 -5.34
CA HIS A 211 -13.74 -6.63 -6.30
C HIS A 211 -14.89 -6.82 -7.30
N THR A 212 -16.14 -6.91 -6.80
CA THR A 212 -17.32 -7.06 -7.69
C THR A 212 -17.41 -5.93 -8.71
N LYS A 213 -17.20 -4.69 -8.26
CA LYS A 213 -17.24 -3.50 -9.14
C LYS A 213 -16.12 -3.54 -10.18
N LEU A 214 -14.90 -3.88 -9.76
CA LEU A 214 -13.74 -3.97 -10.66
C LEU A 214 -13.93 -5.08 -11.69
N MET A 215 -14.44 -6.24 -11.30
CA MET A 215 -14.83 -7.32 -12.21
C MET A 215 -15.85 -6.85 -13.25
N LEU A 216 -16.92 -6.16 -12.83
CA LEU A 216 -17.92 -5.62 -13.76
C LEU A 216 -17.30 -4.60 -14.72
N GLN A 217 -16.46 -3.71 -14.24
CA GLN A 217 -15.73 -2.76 -15.07
C GLN A 217 -14.86 -3.48 -16.09
N ARG A 218 -14.12 -4.50 -15.68
CA ARG A 218 -13.29 -5.32 -16.58
C ARG A 218 -14.12 -6.00 -17.66
N TYR A 219 -15.26 -6.59 -17.29
CA TYR A 219 -16.15 -7.26 -18.22
C TYR A 219 -16.74 -6.29 -19.26
N ILE A 220 -17.11 -5.08 -18.84
CA ILE A 220 -17.60 -4.03 -19.74
C ILE A 220 -16.50 -3.60 -20.71
N LEU A 221 -15.27 -3.40 -20.20
CA LEU A 221 -14.11 -3.04 -21.03
C LEU A 221 -13.79 -4.13 -22.06
N LEU A 222 -13.83 -5.40 -21.68
CA LEU A 222 -13.61 -6.53 -22.60
C LEU A 222 -14.71 -6.61 -23.66
N ARG A 223 -15.98 -6.39 -23.30
CA ARG A 223 -17.07 -6.33 -24.29
C ARG A 223 -16.90 -5.18 -25.27
N GLY A 224 -16.54 -4.01 -24.80
CA GLY A 224 -16.29 -2.86 -25.68
C GLY A 224 -15.16 -3.12 -26.68
N TRP A 225 -14.20 -3.97 -26.34
CA TRP A 225 -13.10 -4.34 -27.24
C TRP A 225 -13.47 -5.41 -28.26
N LEU A 226 -14.45 -6.29 -27.93
CA LEU A 226 -14.95 -7.33 -28.82
C LEU A 226 -15.92 -6.81 -29.91
N TRP A 227 -16.38 -5.56 -29.81
CA TRP A 227 -17.30 -4.92 -30.72
C TRP A 227 -16.65 -3.81 -31.58
N GLN A 228 -15.34 -3.59 -31.46
CA GLN A 228 -14.51 -2.77 -32.35
C GLN A 228 -13.68 -3.64 -33.29
#